data_2ca566cd83c8d0200e409c615c841ea3
#
_entry.id   2ca566cd83c8d0200e409c615c841ea3
#
_cell.length_a   1.000
_cell.length_b   1.000
_cell.length_c   1.000
_cell.angle_alpha   90.00
_cell.angle_beta   90.00
_cell.angle_gamma   90.00
#
_symmetry.space_group_name_H-M   'P 1'
#
loop_
_entity.id
_entity.type
_entity.pdbx_description
1 polymer ?
#
loop_
_entity_poly.entity_id
_entity_poly.type
_entity_poly.pdbx_seq_one_letter_code
_entity_poly.pdbx_strand_id
1 'polypeptide(L)'
;MATLVLGGVLTRHPDLDVCVSHGGGSTSWLAERMGHAAATRPWADASQRQEGAMDALLGQVWWDAHVGGPRALAALIAAMGTDRLVGGTNFAGWDQTADPSFGDPDLAATLDANSRRLLRLDR
;
A
#
# COMPACT_ATOMS: atom_id res chain seq x y z
N MET A 1 0.34 3.14 -9.66
CA MET A 1 -0.23 3.92 -8.51
C MET A 1 -0.59 5.36 -8.86
N ALA A 2 0.31 6.20 -9.35
CA ALA A 2 0.01 7.61 -9.63
C ALA A 2 -1.28 7.80 -10.45
N THR A 3 -1.45 7.08 -11.55
CA THR A 3 -2.66 7.16 -12.39
C THR A 3 -3.93 6.76 -11.64
N LEU A 4 -3.87 5.74 -10.78
CA LEU A 4 -5.01 5.28 -9.98
C LEU A 4 -5.41 6.32 -8.94
N VAL A 5 -4.44 6.84 -8.19
CA VAL A 5 -4.68 7.79 -7.09
C VAL A 5 -5.03 9.18 -7.64
N LEU A 6 -4.16 9.75 -8.47
CA LEU A 6 -4.35 11.11 -9.02
C LEU A 6 -5.45 11.17 -10.09
N GLY A 7 -5.75 10.05 -10.74
CA GLY A 7 -6.91 9.91 -11.64
C GLY A 7 -8.24 9.81 -10.91
N GLY A 8 -8.26 9.90 -9.57
CA GLY A 8 -9.47 9.97 -8.74
C GLY A 8 -10.27 8.66 -8.64
N VAL A 9 -9.64 7.51 -8.90
CA VAL A 9 -10.34 6.22 -8.82
C VAL A 9 -10.80 5.95 -7.38
N LEU A 10 -9.91 6.12 -6.40
CA LEU A 10 -10.22 5.88 -5.00
C LEU A 10 -11.27 6.87 -4.45
N THR A 11 -11.26 8.11 -4.95
CA THR A 11 -12.27 9.13 -4.58
C THR A 11 -13.65 8.77 -5.13
N ARG A 12 -13.72 8.28 -6.38
CA ARG A 12 -15.00 7.88 -7.01
C ARG A 12 -15.53 6.55 -6.49
N HIS A 13 -14.65 5.68 -6.00
CA HIS A 13 -14.99 4.34 -5.54
C HIS A 13 -14.39 4.08 -4.15
N PRO A 14 -14.90 4.76 -3.08
CA PRO A 14 -14.32 4.70 -1.74
C PRO A 14 -14.41 3.31 -1.10
N ASP A 15 -15.35 2.47 -1.55
CA ASP A 15 -15.54 1.11 -1.05
C ASP A 15 -14.73 0.06 -1.84
N LEU A 16 -13.92 0.49 -2.81
CA LEU A 16 -13.11 -0.39 -3.61
C LEU A 16 -11.84 -0.78 -2.84
N ASP A 17 -11.72 -2.06 -2.53
CA ASP A 17 -10.46 -2.61 -2.03
C ASP A 17 -9.47 -2.76 -3.19
N VAL A 18 -8.36 -2.04 -3.12
CA VAL A 18 -7.25 -2.14 -4.07
C VAL A 18 -6.04 -2.68 -3.33
N CYS A 19 -5.58 -3.86 -3.73
CA CYS A 19 -4.33 -4.43 -3.23
C CYS A 19 -3.26 -4.35 -4.31
N VAL A 20 -2.09 -3.83 -3.97
CA VAL A 20 -0.97 -3.68 -4.90
C VAL A 20 0.15 -4.63 -4.54
N SER A 21 0.61 -5.38 -5.53
CA SER A 21 1.71 -6.34 -5.36
C SER A 21 3.06 -5.65 -5.15
N HIS A 22 3.98 -6.37 -4.55
CA HIS A 22 5.38 -5.95 -4.36
C HIS A 22 5.52 -4.58 -3.69
N GLY A 23 4.72 -4.34 -2.63
CA GLY A 23 4.73 -3.06 -1.92
C GLY A 23 4.36 -1.85 -2.77
N GLY A 24 3.66 -2.07 -3.89
CA GLY A 24 3.32 -1.00 -4.84
C GLY A 24 4.52 -0.48 -5.64
N GLY A 25 5.60 -1.24 -5.73
CA GLY A 25 6.82 -0.87 -6.46
C GLY A 25 7.49 0.37 -5.88
N SER A 26 7.72 1.40 -6.69
CA SER A 26 8.34 2.66 -6.25
C SER A 26 7.40 3.62 -5.53
N THR A 27 6.15 3.24 -5.28
CA THR A 27 5.14 4.18 -4.77
C THR A 27 5.47 4.70 -3.37
N SER A 28 5.89 3.82 -2.45
CA SER A 28 6.29 4.21 -1.10
C SER A 28 7.44 5.21 -1.10
N TRP A 29 8.41 5.02 -2.00
CA TRP A 29 9.54 5.93 -2.17
C TRP A 29 9.13 7.27 -2.77
N LEU A 30 8.09 7.32 -3.60
CA LEU A 30 7.65 8.51 -4.33
C LEU A 30 6.40 9.18 -3.72
N ALA A 31 5.88 8.68 -2.60
CA ALA A 31 4.63 9.16 -1.99
C ALA A 31 4.66 10.68 -1.72
N GLU A 32 5.69 11.18 -1.05
CA GLU A 32 5.85 12.61 -0.76
C GLU A 32 5.95 13.44 -2.05
N ARG A 33 6.68 12.94 -3.06
CA ARG A 33 6.79 13.62 -4.35
C ARG A 33 5.43 13.67 -5.06
N MET A 34 4.63 12.62 -4.97
CA MET A 34 3.27 12.59 -5.53
C MET A 34 2.37 13.61 -4.81
N GLY A 35 2.44 13.68 -3.48
CA GLY A 35 1.72 14.66 -2.68
C GLY A 35 2.10 16.11 -3.03
N HIS A 36 3.39 16.38 -3.14
CA HIS A 36 3.88 17.69 -3.57
C HIS A 36 3.41 18.05 -4.98
N ALA A 37 3.44 17.11 -5.91
CA ALA A 37 2.96 17.34 -7.27
C ALA A 37 1.45 17.60 -7.29
N ALA A 38 0.66 16.87 -6.52
CA ALA A 38 -0.78 17.09 -6.40
C ALA A 38 -1.09 18.48 -5.82
N ALA A 39 -0.33 18.91 -4.79
CA ALA A 39 -0.53 20.22 -4.16
C ALA A 39 -0.20 21.41 -5.07
N THR A 40 0.76 21.24 -6.00
CA THR A 40 1.35 22.36 -6.75
C THR A 40 0.96 22.43 -8.23
N ARG A 41 0.48 21.32 -8.81
CA ARG A 41 0.23 21.25 -10.26
C ARG A 41 -1.21 21.60 -10.63
N PRO A 42 -1.44 22.31 -11.74
CA PRO A 42 -2.77 22.78 -12.13
C PRO A 42 -3.74 21.66 -12.55
N TRP A 43 -3.22 20.48 -12.88
CA TRP A 43 -4.03 19.32 -13.29
C TRP A 43 -4.66 18.58 -12.10
N ALA A 44 -4.19 18.79 -10.86
CA ALA A 44 -4.73 18.13 -9.69
C ALA A 44 -6.06 18.76 -9.28
N ASP A 45 -7.00 17.91 -8.86
CA ASP A 45 -8.28 18.37 -8.34
C ASP A 45 -8.13 19.11 -7.00
N ALA A 46 -9.08 19.98 -6.68
CA ALA A 46 -9.05 20.77 -5.45
C ALA A 46 -8.97 19.89 -4.19
N SER A 47 -9.63 18.74 -4.19
CA SER A 47 -9.58 17.76 -3.08
C SER A 47 -8.19 17.15 -2.89
N GLN A 48 -7.45 16.96 -3.97
CA GLN A 48 -6.09 16.37 -3.94
C GLN A 48 -5.02 17.38 -3.53
N ARG A 49 -5.33 18.69 -3.57
CA ARG A 49 -4.41 19.77 -3.17
C ARG A 49 -4.41 20.04 -1.67
N GLN A 50 -5.33 19.45 -0.94
CA GLN A 50 -5.40 19.62 0.51
C GLN A 50 -4.23 18.90 1.19
N GLU A 51 -3.76 19.50 2.28
CA GLU A 51 -2.73 18.86 3.12
C GLU A 51 -3.21 17.48 3.62
N GLY A 52 -2.35 16.47 3.54
CA GLY A 52 -2.67 15.11 3.92
C GLY A 52 -3.55 14.33 2.94
N ALA A 53 -4.05 14.95 1.87
CA ALA A 53 -4.94 14.27 0.91
C ALA A 53 -4.29 13.05 0.25
N MET A 54 -2.99 13.13 -0.07
CA MET A 54 -2.25 12.01 -0.65
C MET A 54 -2.12 10.85 0.32
N ASP A 55 -1.79 11.15 1.58
CA ASP A 55 -1.64 10.13 2.62
C ASP A 55 -2.99 9.46 2.91
N ALA A 56 -4.08 10.22 2.94
CA ALA A 56 -5.42 9.69 3.08
C ALA A 56 -5.82 8.76 1.93
N LEU A 57 -5.46 9.09 0.69
CA LEU A 57 -5.72 8.25 -0.48
C LEU A 57 -4.84 6.98 -0.49
N LEU A 58 -3.56 7.11 -0.18
CA LEU A 58 -2.65 5.97 -0.07
C LEU A 58 -3.01 5.05 1.10
N GLY A 59 -3.54 5.62 2.19
CA GLY A 59 -4.07 4.88 3.34
C GLY A 59 -5.29 4.01 3.04
N GLN A 60 -5.96 4.17 1.89
CA GLN A 60 -7.04 3.30 1.43
C GLN A 60 -6.53 2.05 0.69
N VAL A 61 -5.27 2.05 0.27
CA VAL A 61 -4.67 0.97 -0.52
C VAL A 61 -4.12 -0.12 0.40
N TRP A 62 -4.31 -1.36 0.01
CA TRP A 62 -3.67 -2.52 0.63
C TRP A 62 -2.31 -2.77 -0.04
N TRP A 63 -1.31 -3.05 0.76
CA TRP A 63 0.08 -3.19 0.34
C TRP A 63 0.55 -4.62 0.56
N ASP A 64 1.03 -5.29 -0.47
CA ASP A 64 1.62 -6.61 -0.35
C ASP A 64 3.04 -6.52 0.24
N ALA A 65 3.29 -7.28 1.29
CA ALA A 65 4.58 -7.34 1.99
C ALA A 65 5.68 -8.10 1.20
N HIS A 66 5.37 -8.68 0.04
CA HIS A 66 6.36 -9.34 -0.81
C HIS A 66 7.26 -8.32 -1.51
N VAL A 67 8.37 -7.93 -0.87
CA VAL A 67 9.26 -6.85 -1.34
C VAL A 67 10.74 -7.26 -1.46
N GLY A 68 11.00 -8.57 -1.45
CA GLY A 68 12.32 -9.11 -1.73
C GLY A 68 13.35 -9.04 -0.60
N GLY A 69 13.04 -8.46 0.57
CA GLY A 69 13.95 -8.48 1.71
C GLY A 69 13.55 -7.58 2.87
N PRO A 70 14.15 -7.83 4.07
CA PRO A 70 13.74 -7.13 5.30
C PRO A 70 13.99 -5.62 5.28
N ARG A 71 15.01 -5.15 4.56
CA ARG A 71 15.26 -3.70 4.42
C ARG A 71 14.19 -3.01 3.60
N ALA A 72 13.73 -3.64 2.52
CA ALA A 72 12.66 -3.12 1.69
C ALA A 72 11.34 -3.13 2.45
N LEU A 73 11.07 -4.18 3.24
CA LEU A 73 9.91 -4.27 4.11
C LEU A 73 9.91 -3.16 5.17
N ALA A 74 11.03 -2.94 5.85
CA ALA A 74 11.15 -1.85 6.82
C ALA A 74 10.89 -0.47 6.19
N ALA A 75 11.39 -0.22 4.98
CA ALA A 75 11.13 1.02 4.25
C ALA A 75 9.64 1.16 3.85
N LEU A 76 9.00 0.08 3.42
CA LEU A 76 7.57 0.05 3.12
C LEU A 76 6.74 0.36 4.37
N ILE A 77 7.03 -0.30 5.50
CA ILE A 77 6.35 -0.06 6.78
C ILE A 77 6.55 1.38 7.26
N ALA A 78 7.76 1.91 7.16
CA ALA A 78 8.04 3.30 7.54
C ALA A 78 7.22 4.31 6.71
N ALA A 79 6.99 4.02 5.43
CA ALA A 79 6.27 4.91 4.53
C ALA A 79 4.74 4.75 4.60
N MET A 80 4.23 3.51 4.72
CA MET A 80 2.81 3.20 4.56
C MET A 80 2.14 2.70 5.84
N GLY A 81 2.91 2.41 6.89
CA GLY A 81 2.40 1.76 8.10
C GLY A 81 2.09 0.28 7.91
N THR A 82 1.49 -0.33 8.93
CA THR A 82 1.12 -1.75 8.94
C THR A 82 -0.38 -2.00 8.82
N ASP A 83 -1.22 -0.97 8.94
CA ASP A 83 -2.69 -1.12 9.03
C ASP A 83 -3.33 -1.79 7.81
N ARG A 84 -2.74 -1.62 6.64
CA ARG A 84 -3.19 -2.22 5.37
C ARG A 84 -2.07 -3.01 4.68
N LEU A 85 -1.11 -3.49 5.44
CA LEU A 85 -0.07 -4.39 4.94
C LEU A 85 -0.59 -5.83 5.00
N VAL A 86 -0.51 -6.56 3.90
CA VAL A 86 -0.98 -7.95 3.79
C VAL A 86 0.16 -8.89 3.43
N GLY A 87 0.02 -10.14 3.83
CA GLY A 87 1.01 -11.18 3.52
C GLY A 87 0.88 -11.65 2.07
N GLY A 88 1.92 -11.43 1.28
CA GLY A 88 2.06 -11.98 -0.06
C GLY A 88 3.29 -12.87 -0.15
N THR A 89 3.15 -14.02 -0.80
CA THR A 89 4.22 -15.00 -0.97
C THR A 89 4.73 -15.10 -2.39
N ASN A 90 4.08 -14.40 -3.32
CA ASN A 90 4.29 -14.58 -4.76
C ASN A 90 4.26 -16.05 -5.18
N PHE A 91 3.22 -16.76 -4.72
CA PHE A 91 3.07 -18.20 -4.95
C PHE A 91 3.24 -18.55 -6.45
N ALA A 92 4.04 -19.57 -6.72
CA ALA A 92 4.45 -20.00 -8.05
C ALA A 92 5.29 -18.96 -8.85
N GLY A 93 5.66 -17.84 -8.26
CA GLY A 93 6.61 -16.90 -8.84
C GLY A 93 8.05 -17.36 -8.66
N TRP A 94 8.96 -16.81 -9.46
CA TRP A 94 10.40 -17.16 -9.41
C TRP A 94 11.09 -16.70 -8.12
N ASP A 95 10.54 -15.70 -7.43
CA ASP A 95 11.03 -15.12 -6.18
C ASP A 95 10.09 -15.39 -5.00
N GLN A 96 9.35 -16.51 -5.06
CA GLN A 96 8.46 -16.91 -3.99
C GLN A 96 9.16 -16.93 -2.63
N THR A 97 8.52 -16.34 -1.61
CA THR A 97 8.94 -16.43 -0.20
C THR A 97 7.94 -17.26 0.61
N ALA A 98 8.44 -18.03 1.57
CA ALA A 98 7.58 -18.78 2.49
C ALA A 98 7.08 -17.91 3.64
N ASP A 99 7.86 -16.89 4.03
CA ASP A 99 7.55 -16.01 5.17
C ASP A 99 7.77 -14.53 4.80
N PRO A 100 6.70 -13.79 4.50
CA PRO A 100 6.78 -12.37 4.21
C PRO A 100 7.04 -11.49 5.45
N SER A 101 7.00 -12.05 6.67
CA SER A 101 7.34 -11.35 7.91
C SER A 101 8.83 -11.40 8.25
N PHE A 102 9.60 -12.20 7.53
CA PHE A 102 11.03 -12.44 7.79
C PHE A 102 11.33 -12.87 9.23
N GLY A 103 10.47 -13.68 9.83
CA GLY A 103 10.64 -14.25 11.17
C GLY A 103 10.14 -13.35 12.32
N ASP A 104 9.48 -12.25 12.02
CA ASP A 104 8.83 -11.40 13.04
C ASP A 104 7.41 -11.92 13.34
N PRO A 105 7.15 -12.51 14.52
CA PRO A 105 5.85 -13.10 14.83
C PRO A 105 4.73 -12.07 14.99
N ASP A 106 5.03 -10.87 15.46
CA ASP A 106 4.03 -9.81 15.64
C ASP A 106 3.60 -9.25 14.28
N LEU A 107 4.58 -9.10 13.39
CA LEU A 107 4.29 -8.74 12.01
C LEU A 107 3.52 -9.86 11.30
N ALA A 108 3.89 -11.13 11.47
CA ALA A 108 3.17 -12.26 10.89
C ALA A 108 1.68 -12.26 11.30
N ALA A 109 1.39 -12.05 12.60
CA ALA A 109 0.03 -11.94 13.10
C ALA A 109 -0.73 -10.76 12.49
N THR A 110 -0.06 -9.62 12.33
CA THR A 110 -0.63 -8.42 11.69
C THR A 110 -0.96 -8.67 10.22
N LEU A 111 -0.05 -9.30 9.47
CA LEU A 111 -0.25 -9.64 8.06
C LEU A 111 -1.41 -10.62 7.88
N ASP A 112 -1.54 -11.64 8.76
CA ASP A 112 -2.66 -12.59 8.73
C ASP A 112 -3.99 -11.86 8.99
N ALA A 113 -4.09 -11.11 10.08
CA ALA A 113 -5.30 -10.38 10.44
C ALA A 113 -5.75 -9.43 9.31
N ASN A 114 -4.81 -8.70 8.73
CA ASN A 114 -5.08 -7.80 7.62
C ASN A 114 -5.53 -8.54 6.35
N SER A 115 -4.87 -9.67 6.03
CA SER A 115 -5.24 -10.50 4.87
C SER A 115 -6.65 -11.06 5.02
N ARG A 116 -7.02 -11.53 6.22
CA ARG A 116 -8.38 -11.98 6.54
C ARG A 116 -9.39 -10.85 6.37
N ARG A 117 -9.07 -9.65 6.85
CA ARG A 117 -9.91 -8.46 6.72
C ARG A 117 -10.12 -8.07 5.26
N LEU A 118 -9.05 -8.00 4.45
CA LEU A 118 -9.13 -7.72 3.01
C LEU A 118 -10.01 -8.75 2.29
N LEU A 119 -9.82 -10.03 2.58
CA LEU A 119 -10.54 -11.14 1.95
C LEU A 119 -11.92 -11.39 2.58
N ARG A 120 -12.30 -10.64 3.63
CA ARG A 120 -13.59 -10.73 4.32
C ARG A 120 -13.88 -12.12 4.86
N LEU A 121 -12.85 -12.80 5.41
CA LEU A 121 -12.96 -14.19 5.89
C LEU A 121 -13.59 -14.31 7.29
N ASP A 122 -13.68 -13.23 8.04
CA ASP A 122 -14.18 -13.21 9.43
C ASP A 122 -15.64 -12.68 9.53
N ARG A 123 -16.43 -12.88 8.46
CA ARG A 123 -17.86 -12.50 8.41
C ARG A 123 -18.75 -13.68 8.68
#